data_358ea7a11ab3c266da2509003af7e290
#
_entry.id   358ea7a11ab3c266da2509003af7e290
#
_cell.length_a   1.000
_cell.length_b   1.000
_cell.length_c   1.000
_cell.angle_alpha   90.00
_cell.angle_beta   90.00
_cell.angle_gamma   90.00
#
_symmetry.space_group_name_H-M   'P 1'
#
loop_
_entity.id
_entity.type
_entity.pdbx_description
1 polymer ?
#
loop_
_entity_poly.entity_id
_entity_poly.type
_entity_poly.pdbx_seq_one_letter_code
_entity_poly.pdbx_strand_id
1 'polypeptide(L)'
;MSDKKIKILTLSDHPLSPSGVGTQTKYMIEAMLSTGKYKFISLGGAIAHQDYNPIKLEEWGEEWVILPVDNYGTQDLIRSILTRERPDIIWFMTDPRFWPWLWEIENEIRPNVPMVYYHVWDNYPYPNYNRYFYLSNDVIVTISRVTEDIVKNVAPEVKSHHLPHVINTDVFKRYPEEENKNFRLQSFPNERNTDKMLFFWNNRNARRKQSGSLIYWFKAFLDKVGHDKAALVMHTDTKDPNGQDLDAIIYELGLIHGQVVFSKEKYPSDVLARMYNMADCTINVSDAEGFGLATLESLACETPIIVTLTGGLQEQ
;
A
#
# COMPACT_ATOMS: atom_id res chain seq x y z
N MET A 1 30.77 -8.20 24.75
CA MET A 1 29.49 -8.97 24.82
C MET A 1 28.76 -8.64 23.54
N SER A 2 28.45 -9.63 22.71
CA SER A 2 27.60 -9.39 21.53
C SER A 2 26.22 -9.01 22.06
N ASP A 3 25.79 -7.79 21.86
CA ASP A 3 24.47 -7.37 22.28
C ASP A 3 23.43 -8.27 21.60
N LYS A 4 22.61 -8.92 22.42
CA LYS A 4 21.54 -9.81 21.92
C LYS A 4 20.59 -8.97 21.05
N LYS A 5 20.48 -9.33 19.76
CA LYS A 5 19.53 -8.68 18.86
C LYS A 5 18.08 -8.92 19.31
N ILE A 6 17.24 -7.90 19.17
CA ILE A 6 15.81 -8.01 19.42
C ILE A 6 15.18 -8.81 18.27
N LYS A 7 14.48 -9.89 18.59
CA LYS A 7 13.79 -10.73 17.62
C LYS A 7 12.32 -10.29 17.47
N ILE A 8 11.91 -9.93 16.26
CA ILE A 8 10.54 -9.50 15.97
C ILE A 8 9.86 -10.54 15.08
N LEU A 9 8.68 -10.98 15.50
CA LEU A 9 7.78 -11.77 14.68
C LEU A 9 6.83 -10.82 13.97
N THR A 10 6.84 -10.81 12.63
CA THR A 10 5.92 -9.96 11.84
C THR A 10 4.84 -10.79 11.17
N LEU A 11 3.60 -10.30 11.20
CA LEU A 11 2.44 -10.87 10.52
C LEU A 11 1.85 -9.79 9.59
N SER A 12 1.86 -10.06 8.28
CA SER A 12 1.36 -9.11 7.29
C SER A 12 1.14 -9.81 5.94
N ASP A 13 0.79 -9.03 4.92
CA ASP A 13 0.99 -9.47 3.55
C ASP A 13 2.44 -9.92 3.36
N HIS A 14 2.66 -10.88 2.47
CA HIS A 14 4.01 -11.35 2.19
C HIS A 14 4.93 -10.18 1.83
N PRO A 15 6.07 -9.98 2.52
CA PRO A 15 6.91 -8.78 2.33
C PRO A 15 7.46 -8.60 0.91
N LEU A 16 7.53 -9.69 0.12
CA LEU A 16 7.96 -9.65 -1.27
C LEU A 16 6.78 -9.58 -2.25
N SER A 17 5.54 -9.43 -1.76
CA SER A 17 4.37 -9.25 -2.62
C SER A 17 4.27 -7.79 -3.08
N PRO A 18 3.68 -7.53 -4.26
CA PRO A 18 3.52 -6.17 -4.79
C PRO A 18 2.32 -5.43 -4.18
N SER A 19 1.92 -5.75 -2.95
CA SER A 19 0.89 -5.03 -2.22
C SER A 19 1.49 -3.86 -1.43
N GLY A 20 0.69 -2.81 -1.17
CA GLY A 20 1.13 -1.70 -0.33
C GLY A 20 1.54 -2.15 1.08
N VAL A 21 0.78 -3.08 1.69
CA VAL A 21 1.09 -3.65 3.01
C VAL A 21 2.40 -4.44 2.98
N GLY A 22 2.59 -5.32 1.98
CA GLY A 22 3.82 -6.09 1.81
C GLY A 22 5.03 -5.20 1.62
N THR A 23 4.93 -4.20 0.73
CA THR A 23 6.01 -3.23 0.47
C THR A 23 6.38 -2.44 1.72
N GLN A 24 5.40 -1.93 2.48
CA GLN A 24 5.68 -1.19 3.73
C GLN A 24 6.28 -2.08 4.80
N THR A 25 5.81 -3.32 4.93
CA THR A 25 6.42 -4.32 5.83
C THR A 25 7.88 -4.55 5.48
N LYS A 26 8.19 -4.72 4.19
CA LYS A 26 9.56 -4.89 3.69
C LYS A 26 10.43 -3.68 4.07
N TYR A 27 10.00 -2.46 3.74
CA TYR A 27 10.77 -1.25 4.03
C TYR A 27 11.05 -1.07 5.53
N MET A 28 10.05 -1.31 6.37
CA MET A 28 10.22 -1.27 7.83
C MET A 28 11.27 -2.29 8.30
N ILE A 29 11.18 -3.54 7.83
CA ILE A 29 12.12 -4.60 8.21
C ILE A 29 13.54 -4.26 7.76
N GLU A 30 13.74 -3.89 6.49
CA GLU A 30 15.06 -3.54 5.95
C GLU A 30 15.69 -2.35 6.68
N ALA A 31 14.91 -1.31 6.96
CA ALA A 31 15.37 -0.16 7.74
C ALA A 31 15.80 -0.54 9.16
N MET A 32 15.09 -1.45 9.81
CA MET A 32 15.47 -1.92 11.15
C MET A 32 16.67 -2.87 11.11
N LEU A 33 16.75 -3.77 10.12
CA LEU A 33 17.89 -4.66 9.93
C LEU A 33 19.19 -3.89 9.70
N SER A 34 19.16 -2.82 8.91
CA SER A 34 20.34 -1.99 8.63
C SER A 34 20.97 -1.37 9.89
N THR A 35 20.20 -1.28 10.98
CA THR A 35 20.74 -0.83 12.30
C THR A 35 21.61 -1.87 13.00
N GLY A 36 21.57 -3.13 12.56
CA GLY A 36 22.27 -4.26 13.19
C GLY A 36 21.69 -4.74 14.52
N LYS A 37 20.61 -4.13 15.03
CA LYS A 37 20.04 -4.38 16.38
C LYS A 37 18.91 -5.41 16.38
N TYR A 38 18.35 -5.72 15.22
CA TYR A 38 17.13 -6.51 15.08
C TYR A 38 17.34 -7.73 14.21
N LYS A 39 16.46 -8.70 14.36
CA LYS A 39 16.25 -9.81 13.45
C LYS A 39 14.76 -10.13 13.35
N PHE A 40 14.35 -10.70 12.23
CA PHE A 40 12.95 -10.88 11.90
C PHE A 40 12.61 -12.31 11.52
N ILE A 41 11.42 -12.74 11.95
CA ILE A 41 10.69 -13.86 11.37
C ILE A 41 9.38 -13.29 10.86
N SER A 42 9.10 -13.43 9.57
CA SER A 42 7.90 -12.90 8.94
C SER A 42 6.95 -14.00 8.55
N LEU A 43 5.70 -13.93 8.98
CA LEU A 43 4.62 -14.72 8.38
C LEU A 43 4.13 -13.98 7.14
N GLY A 44 4.48 -14.51 5.97
CA GLY A 44 4.12 -13.92 4.68
C GLY A 44 2.79 -14.43 4.19
N GLY A 45 1.71 -13.70 4.48
CA GLY A 45 0.33 -14.06 4.14
C GLY A 45 -0.22 -13.35 2.89
N ALA A 46 -1.53 -13.41 2.76
CA ALA A 46 -2.36 -12.73 1.75
C ALA A 46 -2.17 -13.17 0.28
N ILE A 47 -1.29 -14.10 -0.02
CA ILE A 47 -1.08 -14.66 -1.36
C ILE A 47 -1.15 -16.19 -1.30
N ALA A 48 -1.44 -16.82 -2.43
CA ALA A 48 -1.32 -18.27 -2.59
C ALA A 48 0.15 -18.64 -2.80
N HIS A 49 0.62 -19.62 -2.08
CA HIS A 49 1.99 -20.11 -2.18
C HIS A 49 2.07 -21.40 -3.00
N GLN A 50 3.13 -21.52 -3.81
CA GLN A 50 3.47 -22.78 -4.49
C GLN A 50 4.37 -23.67 -3.63
N ASP A 51 5.10 -23.03 -2.72
CA ASP A 51 6.04 -23.66 -1.80
C ASP A 51 5.94 -22.99 -0.43
N TYR A 52 6.04 -23.78 0.63
CA TYR A 52 5.98 -23.35 2.02
C TYR A 52 7.36 -23.43 2.71
N ASN A 53 8.43 -23.65 1.95
CA ASN A 53 9.78 -23.60 2.51
C ASN A 53 10.13 -22.18 2.96
N PRO A 54 10.85 -22.04 4.08
CA PRO A 54 11.33 -20.74 4.54
C PRO A 54 12.17 -20.03 3.48
N ILE A 55 11.88 -18.75 3.25
CA ILE A 55 12.60 -17.90 2.30
C ILE A 55 13.60 -17.05 3.08
N LYS A 56 14.85 -17.02 2.62
CA LYS A 56 15.91 -16.16 3.14
C LYS A 56 16.48 -15.37 1.99
N LEU A 57 16.56 -14.05 2.15
CA LEU A 57 17.20 -13.19 1.17
C LEU A 57 18.71 -13.22 1.35
N GLU A 58 19.47 -13.27 0.26
CA GLU A 58 20.93 -13.36 0.27
C GLU A 58 21.57 -12.23 1.11
N GLU A 59 21.02 -11.03 0.99
CA GLU A 59 21.49 -9.84 1.71
C GLU A 59 21.38 -9.96 3.24
N TRP A 60 20.32 -10.64 3.75
CA TRP A 60 20.00 -10.67 5.19
C TRP A 60 20.23 -12.04 5.83
N GLY A 61 20.32 -13.11 5.05
CA GLY A 61 20.57 -14.48 5.52
C GLY A 61 19.64 -14.90 6.68
N GLU A 62 20.24 -15.29 7.81
CA GLU A 62 19.52 -15.72 9.00
C GLU A 62 18.90 -14.58 9.82
N GLU A 63 19.21 -13.34 9.49
CA GLU A 63 18.66 -12.18 10.21
C GLU A 63 17.21 -11.89 9.79
N TRP A 64 16.80 -12.39 8.63
CA TRP A 64 15.42 -12.29 8.16
C TRP A 64 14.95 -13.57 7.48
N VAL A 65 14.04 -14.28 8.14
CA VAL A 65 13.42 -15.50 7.62
C VAL A 65 11.94 -15.23 7.36
N ILE A 66 11.48 -15.50 6.14
CA ILE A 66 10.06 -15.39 5.76
C ILE A 66 9.48 -16.80 5.72
N LEU A 67 8.39 -17.01 6.44
CA LEU A 67 7.62 -18.25 6.46
C LEU A 67 6.34 -18.01 5.63
N PRO A 68 6.21 -18.62 4.44
CA PRO A 68 4.96 -18.59 3.68
C PRO A 68 3.82 -19.21 4.49
N VAL A 69 2.69 -18.54 4.59
CA VAL A 69 1.52 -19.02 5.35
C VAL A 69 0.23 -18.74 4.59
N ASP A 70 -0.75 -19.61 4.75
CA ASP A 70 -2.09 -19.34 4.21
C ASP A 70 -2.78 -18.25 5.00
N ASN A 71 -3.50 -17.39 4.31
CA ASN A 71 -4.13 -16.20 4.87
C ASN A 71 -3.13 -15.35 5.68
N TYR A 72 -3.22 -15.35 7.02
CA TYR A 72 -2.30 -14.65 7.92
C TYR A 72 -1.82 -15.54 9.07
N GLY A 73 -1.99 -16.87 8.95
CA GLY A 73 -1.65 -17.85 9.96
C GLY A 73 -2.85 -18.32 10.80
N THR A 74 -2.56 -19.09 11.84
CA THR A 74 -3.55 -19.67 12.76
C THR A 74 -3.05 -19.60 14.20
N GLN A 75 -3.96 -19.78 15.18
CA GLN A 75 -3.61 -19.80 16.60
C GLN A 75 -2.56 -20.89 16.92
N ASP A 76 -2.70 -22.09 16.36
CA ASP A 76 -1.77 -23.20 16.62
C ASP A 76 -0.38 -22.94 16.04
N LEU A 77 -0.34 -22.33 14.84
CA LEU A 77 0.92 -21.92 14.22
C LEU A 77 1.63 -20.87 15.10
N ILE A 78 0.92 -19.87 15.59
CA ILE A 78 1.48 -18.83 16.46
C ILE A 78 2.01 -19.46 17.76
N ARG A 79 1.26 -20.32 18.44
CA ARG A 79 1.71 -21.01 19.65
C ARG A 79 3.01 -21.80 19.41
N SER A 80 3.08 -22.51 18.27
CA SER A 80 4.28 -23.24 17.86
C SER A 80 5.48 -22.31 17.64
N ILE A 81 5.28 -21.20 16.91
CA ILE A 81 6.35 -20.23 16.63
C ILE A 81 6.81 -19.55 17.92
N LEU A 82 5.89 -19.11 18.78
CA LEU A 82 6.25 -18.47 20.05
C LEU A 82 7.09 -19.39 20.93
N THR A 83 6.75 -20.69 20.97
CA THR A 83 7.50 -21.69 21.75
C THR A 83 8.89 -21.93 21.18
N ARG A 84 9.01 -22.06 19.86
CA ARG A 84 10.27 -22.40 19.18
C ARG A 84 11.18 -21.20 19.03
N GLU A 85 10.64 -20.09 18.57
CA GLU A 85 11.43 -18.93 18.17
C GLU A 85 11.61 -17.89 19.28
N ARG A 86 10.70 -17.84 20.23
CA ARG A 86 10.72 -16.91 21.38
C ARG A 86 11.00 -15.47 20.95
N PRO A 87 10.15 -14.87 20.10
CA PRO A 87 10.32 -13.47 19.71
C PRO A 87 10.16 -12.55 20.92
N ASP A 88 10.84 -11.41 20.87
CA ASP A 88 10.74 -10.38 21.89
C ASP A 88 9.52 -9.46 21.65
N ILE A 89 9.00 -9.40 20.40
CA ILE A 89 7.84 -8.55 20.00
C ILE A 89 7.08 -9.26 18.88
N ILE A 90 5.75 -9.13 18.89
CA ILE A 90 4.89 -9.38 17.72
C ILE A 90 4.50 -8.03 17.13
N TRP A 91 4.78 -7.85 15.84
CA TRP A 91 4.34 -6.73 15.04
C TRP A 91 3.44 -7.22 13.91
N PHE A 92 2.28 -6.60 13.72
CA PHE A 92 1.38 -7.03 12.67
C PHE A 92 0.66 -5.84 12.01
N MET A 93 0.34 -5.99 10.74
CA MET A 93 -0.18 -4.93 9.90
C MET A 93 -1.28 -5.48 8.97
N THR A 94 -2.28 -4.74 8.74
CA THR A 94 -3.38 -4.75 7.78
C THR A 94 -4.72 -4.45 8.46
N ASP A 95 -5.84 -4.63 7.77
CA ASP A 95 -7.18 -4.34 8.25
C ASP A 95 -7.55 -5.20 9.47
N PRO A 96 -8.21 -4.64 10.50
CA PRO A 96 -8.55 -5.37 11.73
C PRO A 96 -9.40 -6.63 11.50
N ARG A 97 -10.18 -6.71 10.44
CA ARG A 97 -11.00 -7.91 10.12
C ARG A 97 -10.18 -9.20 9.92
N PHE A 98 -8.87 -9.10 9.71
CA PHE A 98 -7.99 -10.25 9.51
C PHE A 98 -7.37 -10.77 10.82
N TRP A 99 -7.53 -10.08 11.95
CA TRP A 99 -6.85 -10.40 13.20
C TRP A 99 -7.71 -10.91 14.36
N PRO A 100 -9.05 -11.12 14.26
CA PRO A 100 -9.84 -11.63 15.39
C PRO A 100 -9.26 -12.89 16.01
N TRP A 101 -8.80 -13.84 15.18
CA TRP A 101 -8.19 -15.10 15.62
C TRP A 101 -6.93 -14.89 16.48
N LEU A 102 -6.15 -13.84 16.25
CA LEU A 102 -4.97 -13.50 17.03
C LEU A 102 -5.37 -12.82 18.34
N TRP A 103 -6.30 -11.89 18.29
CA TRP A 103 -6.80 -11.20 19.49
C TRP A 103 -7.58 -12.10 20.44
N GLU A 104 -8.23 -13.16 19.96
CA GLU A 104 -8.88 -14.17 20.79
C GLU A 104 -7.94 -14.87 21.79
N ILE A 105 -6.64 -14.92 21.48
CA ILE A 105 -5.60 -15.53 22.33
C ILE A 105 -4.63 -14.48 22.92
N GLU A 106 -4.97 -13.21 22.90
CA GLU A 106 -4.09 -12.14 23.38
C GLU A 106 -3.64 -12.36 24.84
N ASN A 107 -4.52 -12.92 25.68
CA ASN A 107 -4.24 -13.24 27.07
C ASN A 107 -3.15 -14.34 27.25
N GLU A 108 -2.96 -15.19 26.24
CA GLU A 108 -1.88 -16.19 26.24
C GLU A 108 -0.55 -15.55 25.82
N ILE A 109 -0.60 -14.51 24.96
CA ILE A 109 0.57 -13.92 24.29
C ILE A 109 1.15 -12.77 25.10
N ARG A 110 0.34 -11.75 25.39
CA ARG A 110 0.77 -10.45 25.95
C ARG A 110 1.50 -10.52 27.28
N PRO A 111 1.25 -11.48 28.19
CA PRO A 111 2.04 -11.58 29.41
C PRO A 111 3.54 -11.80 29.18
N ASN A 112 3.93 -12.30 27.99
CA ASN A 112 5.30 -12.66 27.67
C ASN A 112 5.87 -11.93 26.45
N VAL A 113 5.00 -11.57 25.49
CA VAL A 113 5.40 -10.96 24.19
C VAL A 113 4.45 -9.82 23.87
N PRO A 114 4.90 -8.56 23.91
CA PRO A 114 4.05 -7.43 23.56
C PRO A 114 3.61 -7.46 22.12
N MET A 115 2.36 -7.01 21.90
CA MET A 115 1.69 -6.95 20.60
C MET A 115 1.62 -5.50 20.11
N VAL A 116 2.23 -5.25 18.97
CA VAL A 116 2.25 -3.95 18.28
C VAL A 116 1.45 -4.05 16.99
N TYR A 117 0.34 -3.34 16.91
CA TYR A 117 -0.53 -3.32 15.75
C TYR A 117 -0.30 -2.07 14.91
N TYR A 118 0.13 -2.25 13.64
CA TYR A 118 0.25 -1.16 12.68
C TYR A 118 -1.05 -1.02 11.90
N HIS A 119 -1.83 -0.01 12.26
CA HIS A 119 -3.24 0.13 11.91
C HIS A 119 -3.45 1.00 10.67
N VAL A 120 -4.33 0.54 9.76
CA VAL A 120 -4.53 1.11 8.43
C VAL A 120 -5.98 1.64 8.19
N TRP A 121 -6.78 1.84 9.25
CA TRP A 121 -8.17 2.27 9.12
C TRP A 121 -8.28 3.73 8.69
N ASP A 122 -9.21 4.03 7.78
CA ASP A 122 -9.30 5.32 7.10
C ASP A 122 -10.73 5.92 7.05
N ASN A 123 -11.72 5.27 7.68
CA ASN A 123 -13.13 5.60 7.52
C ASN A 123 -13.80 6.11 8.79
N TYR A 124 -14.68 7.08 8.61
CA TYR A 124 -15.68 7.50 9.57
C TYR A 124 -17.06 6.88 9.22
N PRO A 125 -18.02 6.76 10.16
CA PRO A 125 -17.91 7.17 11.57
C PRO A 125 -16.91 6.31 12.36
N TYR A 126 -16.56 6.77 13.59
CA TYR A 126 -15.64 6.02 14.45
C TYR A 126 -16.10 4.57 14.61
N PRO A 127 -15.21 3.60 14.33
CA PRO A 127 -15.52 2.18 14.35
C PRO A 127 -15.54 1.65 15.81
N ASN A 128 -16.53 2.06 16.62
CA ASN A 128 -16.61 1.68 18.03
C ASN A 128 -16.65 0.16 18.25
N TYR A 129 -17.07 -0.61 17.22
CA TYR A 129 -17.01 -2.06 17.23
C TYR A 129 -15.58 -2.61 17.22
N ASN A 130 -14.57 -1.83 16.82
CA ASN A 130 -13.16 -2.20 16.89
C ASN A 130 -12.53 -1.95 18.27
N ARG A 131 -13.25 -1.35 19.23
CA ARG A 131 -12.71 -0.99 20.53
C ARG A 131 -12.01 -2.16 21.23
N TYR A 132 -12.66 -3.33 21.29
CA TYR A 132 -12.07 -4.51 21.93
C TYR A 132 -10.79 -4.96 21.21
N PHE A 133 -10.76 -4.89 19.90
CA PHE A 133 -9.57 -5.20 19.11
C PHE A 133 -8.43 -4.21 19.43
N TYR A 134 -8.73 -2.93 19.57
CA TYR A 134 -7.71 -1.95 19.93
C TYR A 134 -7.15 -2.20 21.33
N LEU A 135 -8.01 -2.51 22.31
CA LEU A 135 -7.61 -2.82 23.69
C LEU A 135 -6.76 -4.09 23.82
N SER A 136 -6.83 -5.00 22.84
CA SER A 136 -6.05 -6.23 22.79
C SER A 136 -4.60 -6.04 22.32
N ASN A 137 -4.11 -4.78 22.25
CA ASN A 137 -2.74 -4.46 21.87
C ASN A 137 -2.02 -3.66 22.98
N ASP A 138 -0.70 -3.78 23.02
CA ASP A 138 0.13 -2.98 23.92
C ASP A 138 0.43 -1.60 23.33
N VAL A 139 0.55 -1.55 21.98
CA VAL A 139 0.76 -0.32 21.22
C VAL A 139 0.04 -0.43 19.88
N ILE A 140 -0.60 0.66 19.47
CA ILE A 140 -1.10 0.82 18.09
C ILE A 140 -0.27 1.90 17.39
N VAL A 141 0.32 1.54 16.26
CA VAL A 141 1.00 2.48 15.37
C VAL A 141 0.04 2.84 14.25
N THR A 142 -0.11 4.12 13.93
CA THR A 142 -1.13 4.60 12.99
C THR A 142 -0.48 5.22 11.75
N ILE A 143 -0.99 4.87 10.58
CA ILE A 143 -0.41 5.29 9.28
C ILE A 143 -0.69 6.75 8.94
N SER A 144 -1.72 7.35 9.54
CA SER A 144 -2.13 8.73 9.30
C SER A 144 -2.68 9.38 10.57
N ARG A 145 -2.79 10.71 10.56
CA ARG A 145 -3.43 11.47 11.65
C ARG A 145 -4.91 11.13 11.80
N VAL A 146 -5.58 10.83 10.67
CA VAL A 146 -6.96 10.36 10.71
C VAL A 146 -7.07 9.02 11.44
N THR A 147 -6.16 8.07 11.15
CA THR A 147 -6.12 6.79 11.87
C THR A 147 -5.80 6.99 13.35
N GLU A 148 -4.90 7.93 13.68
CA GLU A 148 -4.55 8.26 15.08
C GLU A 148 -5.74 8.85 15.83
N ASP A 149 -6.47 9.78 15.21
CA ASP A 149 -7.70 10.36 15.78
C ASP A 149 -8.76 9.28 16.04
N ILE A 150 -8.94 8.38 15.09
CA ILE A 150 -9.87 7.25 15.24
C ILE A 150 -9.49 6.38 16.44
N VAL A 151 -8.23 5.98 16.58
CA VAL A 151 -7.79 5.17 17.71
C VAL A 151 -7.98 5.89 19.04
N LYS A 152 -7.62 7.17 19.13
CA LYS A 152 -7.77 7.99 20.34
C LYS A 152 -9.22 8.19 20.75
N ASN A 153 -10.15 8.24 19.81
CA ASN A 153 -11.58 8.39 20.10
C ASN A 153 -12.27 7.05 20.44
N VAL A 154 -11.85 5.95 19.79
CA VAL A 154 -12.45 4.63 20.00
C VAL A 154 -11.90 3.95 21.26
N ALA A 155 -10.61 4.05 21.53
CA ALA A 155 -9.93 3.41 22.64
C ALA A 155 -8.80 4.32 23.21
N PRO A 156 -9.15 5.41 23.92
CA PRO A 156 -8.18 6.38 24.43
C PRO A 156 -7.20 5.80 25.45
N GLU A 157 -7.50 4.64 26.01
CA GLU A 157 -6.62 3.93 26.95
C GLU A 157 -5.41 3.27 26.29
N VAL A 158 -5.52 3.00 24.99
CA VAL A 158 -4.45 2.33 24.25
C VAL A 158 -3.35 3.33 23.89
N LYS A 159 -2.13 2.96 24.14
CA LYS A 159 -0.97 3.74 23.70
C LYS A 159 -0.90 3.73 22.17
N SER A 160 -0.96 4.90 21.55
CA SER A 160 -0.85 5.05 20.09
C SER A 160 0.27 5.99 19.69
N HIS A 161 0.85 5.72 18.52
CA HIS A 161 1.89 6.55 17.91
C HIS A 161 1.65 6.68 16.41
N HIS A 162 1.68 7.91 15.90
CA HIS A 162 1.67 8.16 14.48
C HIS A 162 3.03 7.87 13.85
N LEU A 163 3.04 6.99 12.85
CA LEU A 163 4.20 6.69 12.01
C LEU A 163 3.70 6.51 10.57
N PRO A 164 3.90 7.51 9.70
CA PRO A 164 3.42 7.42 8.33
C PRO A 164 4.16 6.34 7.53
N HIS A 165 3.57 5.92 6.42
CA HIS A 165 4.25 5.11 5.43
C HIS A 165 5.42 5.87 4.79
N VAL A 166 6.32 5.12 4.19
CA VAL A 166 7.50 5.65 3.52
C VAL A 166 7.57 5.12 2.09
N ILE A 167 8.37 5.80 1.26
CA ILE A 167 8.70 5.35 -0.09
C ILE A 167 10.22 5.35 -0.28
N ASN A 168 10.68 4.62 -1.27
CA ASN A 168 12.10 4.62 -1.64
C ASN A 168 12.41 5.82 -2.55
N THR A 169 13.03 6.85 -2.00
CA THR A 169 13.41 8.08 -2.72
C THR A 169 14.62 7.92 -3.65
N ASP A 170 15.33 6.80 -3.60
CA ASP A 170 16.35 6.48 -4.62
C ASP A 170 15.71 6.05 -5.94
N VAL A 171 14.48 5.53 -5.87
CA VAL A 171 13.67 5.10 -7.01
C VAL A 171 12.67 6.19 -7.42
N PHE A 172 11.79 6.60 -6.46
CA PHE A 172 10.79 7.64 -6.72
C PHE A 172 11.42 9.01 -6.52
N LYS A 173 11.87 9.60 -7.61
CA LYS A 173 12.50 10.92 -7.68
C LYS A 173 12.28 11.53 -9.05
N ARG A 174 12.55 12.81 -9.21
CA ARG A 174 12.54 13.45 -10.53
C ARG A 174 13.69 12.91 -11.38
N TYR A 175 13.36 12.37 -12.54
CA TYR A 175 14.32 11.99 -13.57
C TYR A 175 14.63 13.17 -14.51
N PRO A 176 15.77 13.13 -15.25
CA PRO A 176 16.09 14.14 -16.25
C PRO A 176 14.97 14.31 -17.28
N GLU A 177 14.71 15.54 -17.69
CA GLU A 177 13.58 15.86 -18.58
C GLU A 177 13.67 15.12 -19.93
N GLU A 178 14.88 14.96 -20.45
CA GLU A 178 15.11 14.23 -21.70
C GLU A 178 14.74 12.75 -21.58
N GLU A 179 15.06 12.12 -20.45
CA GLU A 179 14.66 10.72 -20.18
C GLU A 179 13.14 10.60 -20.08
N ASN A 180 12.48 11.54 -19.41
CA ASN A 180 11.04 11.55 -19.29
C ASN A 180 10.35 11.74 -20.64
N LYS A 181 10.85 12.64 -21.48
CA LYS A 181 10.36 12.81 -22.85
C LYS A 181 10.54 11.56 -23.69
N ASN A 182 11.71 10.92 -23.62
CA ASN A 182 11.99 9.68 -24.36
C ASN A 182 11.08 8.54 -23.89
N PHE A 183 10.86 8.38 -22.58
CA PHE A 183 9.97 7.36 -22.05
C PHE A 183 8.52 7.61 -22.48
N ARG A 184 8.06 8.88 -22.46
CA ARG A 184 6.73 9.27 -22.94
C ARG A 184 6.53 8.95 -24.42
N LEU A 185 7.51 9.28 -25.28
CA LEU A 185 7.51 8.96 -26.71
C LEU A 185 7.43 7.45 -26.97
N GLN A 186 8.19 6.65 -26.22
CA GLN A 186 8.18 5.18 -26.33
C GLN A 186 6.85 4.58 -25.87
N SER A 187 6.25 5.14 -24.82
CA SER A 187 4.97 4.68 -24.26
C SER A 187 3.78 5.04 -25.15
N PHE A 188 3.89 6.12 -25.92
CA PHE A 188 2.84 6.64 -26.81
C PHE A 188 3.41 6.91 -28.20
N PRO A 189 3.68 5.86 -29.01
CA PRO A 189 4.36 6.01 -30.30
C PRO A 189 3.54 6.77 -31.36
N ASN A 190 2.28 7.07 -31.07
CA ASN A 190 1.47 7.96 -31.93
C ASN A 190 1.68 9.43 -31.50
N GLU A 191 2.28 10.23 -32.34
CA GLU A 191 2.56 11.68 -32.12
C GLU A 191 1.42 12.48 -31.48
N ARG A 192 0.18 12.06 -31.73
CA ARG A 192 -1.02 12.73 -31.17
C ARG A 192 -1.12 12.72 -29.65
N ASN A 193 -0.37 11.89 -28.94
CA ASN A 193 -0.46 11.78 -27.48
C ASN A 193 0.70 12.49 -26.75
N THR A 194 1.78 12.85 -27.43
CA THR A 194 2.94 13.48 -26.80
C THR A 194 2.69 14.94 -26.39
N ASP A 195 1.84 15.65 -27.13
CA ASP A 195 1.50 17.07 -26.86
C ASP A 195 0.26 17.25 -25.98
N LYS A 196 -0.39 16.16 -25.60
CA LYS A 196 -1.56 16.21 -24.71
C LYS A 196 -1.12 16.35 -23.25
N MET A 197 -1.92 17.05 -22.45
CA MET A 197 -1.78 16.98 -21.00
C MET A 197 -2.07 15.54 -20.54
N LEU A 198 -1.11 14.91 -19.87
CA LEU A 198 -1.19 13.51 -19.47
C LEU A 198 -1.50 13.41 -18.00
N PHE A 199 -2.66 12.89 -17.69
CA PHE A 199 -3.06 12.54 -16.33
C PHE A 199 -2.73 11.07 -16.05
N PHE A 200 -2.29 10.78 -14.82
CA PHE A 200 -1.98 9.42 -14.38
C PHE A 200 -2.82 9.04 -13.17
N TRP A 201 -3.31 7.82 -13.17
CA TRP A 201 -4.04 7.22 -12.07
C TRP A 201 -3.49 5.81 -11.80
N ASN A 202 -2.87 5.62 -10.63
CA ASN A 202 -2.28 4.36 -10.21
C ASN A 202 -3.00 3.85 -8.96
N ASN A 203 -3.96 2.97 -9.14
CA ASN A 203 -4.72 2.35 -8.06
C ASN A 203 -5.31 1.02 -8.52
N ARG A 204 -5.63 0.15 -7.55
CA ARG A 204 -6.47 -1.01 -7.80
C ARG A 204 -7.88 -0.53 -8.22
N ASN A 205 -8.47 -1.17 -9.21
CA ASN A 205 -9.87 -0.94 -9.59
C ASN A 205 -10.81 -1.53 -8.53
N ALA A 206 -10.92 -0.87 -7.39
CA ALA A 206 -11.85 -1.19 -6.31
C ALA A 206 -12.88 -0.07 -6.19
N ARG A 207 -14.12 -0.39 -5.77
CA ARG A 207 -15.25 0.57 -5.73
C ARG A 207 -14.91 1.89 -5.06
N ARG A 208 -14.24 1.85 -3.89
CA ARG A 208 -13.84 3.05 -3.15
C ARG A 208 -12.84 3.96 -3.89
N LYS A 209 -12.19 3.45 -4.94
CA LYS A 209 -11.23 4.20 -5.77
C LYS A 209 -11.89 5.01 -6.88
N GLN A 210 -13.20 4.89 -7.06
CA GLN A 210 -14.00 5.68 -7.99
C GLN A 210 -13.49 5.67 -9.44
N SER A 211 -12.92 4.54 -9.88
CA SER A 211 -12.29 4.42 -11.20
C SER A 211 -13.22 4.76 -12.37
N GLY A 212 -14.45 4.24 -12.36
CA GLY A 212 -15.44 4.55 -13.40
C GLY A 212 -15.98 5.98 -13.31
N SER A 213 -16.17 6.50 -12.08
CA SER A 213 -16.54 7.91 -11.88
C SER A 213 -15.47 8.85 -12.42
N LEU A 214 -14.18 8.52 -12.20
CA LEU A 214 -13.07 9.30 -12.76
C LEU A 214 -13.13 9.35 -14.28
N ILE A 215 -13.38 8.23 -14.96
CA ILE A 215 -13.51 8.19 -16.43
C ILE A 215 -14.68 9.07 -16.89
N TYR A 216 -15.82 9.01 -16.20
CA TYR A 216 -16.97 9.86 -16.50
C TYR A 216 -16.67 11.35 -16.33
N TRP A 217 -16.02 11.74 -15.23
CA TRP A 217 -15.63 13.14 -15.01
C TRP A 217 -14.55 13.59 -15.99
N PHE A 218 -13.63 12.71 -16.35
CA PHE A 218 -12.61 12.99 -17.35
C PHE A 218 -13.24 13.24 -18.73
N LYS A 219 -14.27 12.46 -19.10
CA LYS A 219 -15.06 12.75 -20.32
C LYS A 219 -15.67 14.16 -20.27
N ALA A 220 -16.33 14.51 -19.16
CA ALA A 220 -16.94 15.83 -19.02
C ALA A 220 -15.90 16.96 -19.08
N PHE A 221 -14.67 16.72 -18.63
CA PHE A 221 -13.55 17.63 -18.82
C PHE A 221 -13.16 17.75 -20.29
N LEU A 222 -12.97 16.63 -20.99
CA LEU A 222 -12.64 16.60 -22.42
C LEU A 222 -13.70 17.28 -23.30
N ASP A 223 -14.99 17.11 -22.97
CA ASP A 223 -16.09 17.77 -23.68
C ASP A 223 -15.97 19.31 -23.62
N LYS A 224 -15.31 19.87 -22.58
CA LYS A 224 -15.08 21.32 -22.43
C LYS A 224 -13.80 21.80 -23.08
N VAL A 225 -12.71 21.03 -22.97
CA VAL A 225 -11.37 21.50 -23.41
C VAL A 225 -10.98 20.99 -24.79
N GLY A 226 -11.62 19.90 -25.25
CA GLY A 226 -11.31 19.19 -26.49
C GLY A 226 -10.70 17.81 -26.25
N HIS A 227 -11.17 16.83 -26.99
CA HIS A 227 -10.76 15.40 -26.86
C HIS A 227 -9.32 15.13 -27.31
N ASP A 228 -8.70 16.10 -27.97
CA ASP A 228 -7.31 16.07 -28.42
C ASP A 228 -6.32 16.72 -27.43
N LYS A 229 -6.80 17.36 -26.36
CA LYS A 229 -5.99 18.18 -25.45
C LYS A 229 -5.42 17.42 -24.24
N ALA A 230 -6.06 16.31 -23.86
CA ALA A 230 -5.61 15.54 -22.69
C ALA A 230 -5.82 14.05 -22.88
N ALA A 231 -5.08 13.26 -22.10
CA ALA A 231 -5.27 11.81 -21.99
C ALA A 231 -5.13 11.38 -20.52
N LEU A 232 -5.83 10.30 -20.16
CA LEU A 232 -5.76 9.66 -18.84
C LEU A 232 -5.14 8.28 -18.97
N VAL A 233 -4.01 8.05 -18.33
CA VAL A 233 -3.40 6.74 -18.20
C VAL A 233 -3.82 6.14 -16.87
N MET A 234 -4.45 4.97 -16.90
CA MET A 234 -4.87 4.25 -15.70
C MET A 234 -4.07 2.95 -15.58
N HIS A 235 -3.23 2.88 -14.55
CA HIS A 235 -2.48 1.68 -14.23
C HIS A 235 -3.29 0.81 -13.28
N THR A 236 -3.98 -0.19 -13.85
CA THR A 236 -4.94 -1.03 -13.12
C THR A 236 -5.41 -2.23 -13.93
N ASP A 237 -5.98 -3.23 -13.24
CA ASP A 237 -6.82 -4.25 -13.88
C ASP A 237 -8.20 -3.67 -14.20
N THR A 238 -8.58 -3.69 -15.49
CA THR A 238 -9.85 -3.13 -15.95
C THR A 238 -11.07 -3.95 -15.56
N LYS A 239 -10.87 -5.20 -15.09
CA LYS A 239 -11.91 -6.18 -14.72
C LYS A 239 -11.73 -6.78 -13.34
N ASP A 240 -11.14 -6.02 -12.38
CA ASP A 240 -11.03 -6.47 -10.99
C ASP A 240 -12.44 -6.83 -10.43
N PRO A 241 -12.61 -8.01 -9.83
CA PRO A 241 -13.92 -8.45 -9.28
C PRO A 241 -14.52 -7.50 -8.23
N ASN A 242 -13.68 -6.69 -7.58
CA ASN A 242 -14.11 -5.71 -6.57
C ASN A 242 -14.33 -4.31 -7.17
N GLY A 243 -14.24 -4.17 -8.49
CA GLY A 243 -14.32 -2.91 -9.21
C GLY A 243 -15.45 -2.84 -10.23
N GLN A 244 -15.18 -2.14 -11.30
CA GLN A 244 -16.07 -1.89 -12.42
C GLN A 244 -15.42 -2.42 -13.71
N ASP A 245 -16.24 -2.80 -14.72
CA ASP A 245 -15.74 -3.10 -16.07
C ASP A 245 -15.38 -1.78 -16.78
N LEU A 246 -14.10 -1.39 -16.68
CA LEU A 246 -13.62 -0.13 -17.22
C LEU A 246 -13.54 -0.16 -18.76
N ASP A 247 -13.35 -1.33 -19.36
CA ASP A 247 -13.38 -1.49 -20.82
C ASP A 247 -14.77 -1.17 -21.37
N ALA A 248 -15.84 -1.65 -20.70
CA ALA A 248 -17.21 -1.32 -21.05
C ALA A 248 -17.52 0.18 -20.87
N ILE A 249 -17.04 0.78 -19.77
CA ILE A 249 -17.27 2.21 -19.49
C ILE A 249 -16.66 3.10 -20.56
N ILE A 250 -15.42 2.87 -21.00
CA ILE A 250 -14.81 3.69 -22.06
C ILE A 250 -15.51 3.53 -23.40
N TYR A 251 -16.01 2.32 -23.68
CA TYR A 251 -16.78 2.06 -24.89
C TYR A 251 -18.10 2.83 -24.91
N GLU A 252 -18.89 2.72 -23.85
CA GLU A 252 -20.19 3.43 -23.72
C GLU A 252 -20.04 4.95 -23.72
N LEU A 253 -18.93 5.47 -23.20
CA LEU A 253 -18.64 6.90 -23.19
C LEU A 253 -17.96 7.41 -24.47
N GLY A 254 -17.67 6.54 -25.43
CA GLY A 254 -17.01 6.89 -26.70
C GLY A 254 -15.54 7.33 -26.55
N LEU A 255 -14.85 6.89 -25.51
CA LEU A 255 -13.45 7.25 -25.21
C LEU A 255 -12.46 6.21 -25.78
N ILE A 256 -12.70 5.76 -27.00
CA ILE A 256 -11.97 4.64 -27.64
C ILE A 256 -10.81 5.08 -28.55
N HIS A 257 -10.52 6.38 -28.64
CA HIS A 257 -9.50 6.93 -29.52
C HIS A 257 -8.24 7.42 -28.76
N GLY A 258 -7.87 6.74 -27.66
CA GLY A 258 -6.68 7.05 -26.88
C GLY A 258 -6.85 8.18 -25.87
N GLN A 259 -8.09 8.60 -25.56
CA GLN A 259 -8.37 9.54 -24.47
C GLN A 259 -8.15 8.91 -23.08
N VAL A 260 -8.47 7.61 -22.97
CA VAL A 260 -8.16 6.81 -21.79
C VAL A 260 -7.35 5.59 -22.23
N VAL A 261 -6.22 5.36 -21.57
CA VAL A 261 -5.28 4.27 -21.86
C VAL A 261 -5.07 3.44 -20.61
N PHE A 262 -5.19 2.12 -20.74
CA PHE A 262 -4.95 1.22 -19.62
C PHE A 262 -3.57 0.58 -19.68
N SER A 263 -2.87 0.63 -18.56
CA SER A 263 -1.65 -0.12 -18.27
C SER A 263 -2.03 -1.26 -17.32
N LYS A 264 -2.06 -2.50 -17.82
CA LYS A 264 -2.62 -3.67 -17.09
C LYS A 264 -1.55 -4.57 -16.47
N GLU A 265 -0.29 -4.43 -16.88
CA GLU A 265 0.81 -5.24 -16.39
C GLU A 265 1.28 -4.76 -15.02
N LYS A 266 1.80 -5.67 -14.19
CA LYS A 266 2.47 -5.28 -12.94
C LYS A 266 3.90 -4.85 -13.26
N TYR A 267 4.21 -3.61 -12.95
CA TYR A 267 5.52 -3.05 -13.18
C TYR A 267 6.35 -2.98 -11.89
N PRO A 268 7.67 -3.12 -11.97
CA PRO A 268 8.58 -2.82 -10.87
C PRO A 268 8.59 -1.31 -10.57
N SER A 269 9.07 -0.95 -9.39
CA SER A 269 8.98 0.42 -8.86
C SER A 269 9.70 1.45 -9.74
N ASP A 270 10.79 1.09 -10.40
CA ASP A 270 11.53 1.99 -11.30
C ASP A 270 10.73 2.35 -12.56
N VAL A 271 9.95 1.40 -13.10
CA VAL A 271 9.05 1.66 -14.23
C VAL A 271 7.87 2.53 -13.76
N LEU A 272 7.30 2.26 -12.56
CA LEU A 272 6.26 3.11 -11.98
C LEU A 272 6.77 4.55 -11.76
N ALA A 273 7.99 4.72 -11.26
CA ALA A 273 8.60 6.03 -11.11
C ALA A 273 8.71 6.79 -12.45
N ARG A 274 9.04 6.08 -13.55
CA ARG A 274 9.02 6.67 -14.90
C ARG A 274 7.62 7.06 -15.35
N MET A 275 6.59 6.27 -14.99
CA MET A 275 5.19 6.61 -15.30
C MET A 275 4.74 7.87 -14.58
N TYR A 276 5.11 8.07 -13.31
CA TYR A 276 4.86 9.34 -12.61
C TYR A 276 5.61 10.50 -13.28
N ASN A 277 6.87 10.30 -13.60
CA ASN A 277 7.71 11.34 -14.22
C ASN A 277 7.25 11.77 -15.62
N MET A 278 6.62 10.88 -16.40
CA MET A 278 6.09 11.23 -17.73
C MET A 278 4.74 11.94 -17.67
N ALA A 279 4.02 11.85 -16.55
CA ALA A 279 2.72 12.46 -16.36
C ALA A 279 2.84 13.93 -15.98
N ASP A 280 1.88 14.73 -16.43
CA ASP A 280 1.79 16.13 -16.04
C ASP A 280 1.05 16.32 -14.70
N CYS A 281 0.22 15.33 -14.31
CA CYS A 281 -0.51 15.33 -13.05
C CYS A 281 -0.98 13.93 -12.69
N THR A 282 -0.90 13.55 -11.41
CA THR A 282 -1.52 12.32 -10.87
C THR A 282 -2.85 12.66 -10.22
N ILE A 283 -3.88 11.83 -10.48
CA ILE A 283 -5.22 11.99 -9.91
C ILE A 283 -5.50 10.86 -8.93
N ASN A 284 -6.09 11.17 -7.76
CA ASN A 284 -6.64 10.19 -6.85
C ASN A 284 -7.96 10.69 -6.25
N VAL A 285 -9.07 10.15 -6.73
CA VAL A 285 -10.44 10.54 -6.35
C VAL A 285 -11.10 9.53 -5.42
N SER A 286 -10.30 8.84 -4.61
CA SER A 286 -10.79 7.81 -3.68
C SER A 286 -11.77 8.38 -2.65
N ASP A 287 -12.80 7.62 -2.29
CA ASP A 287 -13.71 7.95 -1.17
C ASP A 287 -13.00 7.79 0.17
N ALA A 288 -12.10 6.79 0.25
CA ALA A 288 -11.32 6.50 1.44
C ALA A 288 -9.90 6.03 1.03
N GLU A 289 -8.90 6.55 1.74
CA GLU A 289 -7.49 6.27 1.50
C GLU A 289 -6.71 6.26 2.82
N GLY A 290 -6.17 5.09 3.20
CA GLY A 290 -5.43 4.97 4.46
C GLY A 290 -4.22 5.87 4.53
N PHE A 291 -3.43 5.90 3.46
CA PHE A 291 -2.26 6.76 3.36
C PHE A 291 -2.14 7.45 1.98
N GLY A 292 -2.25 6.68 0.88
CA GLY A 292 -2.07 7.20 -0.48
C GLY A 292 -0.63 7.09 -0.99
N LEU A 293 -0.07 5.88 -1.00
CA LEU A 293 1.30 5.65 -1.51
C LEU A 293 1.50 6.20 -2.92
N ALA A 294 0.54 5.98 -3.81
CA ALA A 294 0.62 6.44 -5.20
C ALA A 294 0.76 7.96 -5.33
N THR A 295 0.15 8.73 -4.43
CA THR A 295 0.25 10.18 -4.40
C THR A 295 1.57 10.64 -3.80
N LEU A 296 2.07 9.99 -2.76
CA LEU A 296 3.40 10.27 -2.21
C LEU A 296 4.51 9.95 -3.23
N GLU A 297 4.39 8.84 -3.96
CA GLU A 297 5.29 8.46 -5.05
C GLU A 297 5.30 9.54 -6.16
N SER A 298 4.11 10.06 -6.51
CA SER A 298 3.97 11.15 -7.47
C SER A 298 4.68 12.43 -7.02
N LEU A 299 4.45 12.84 -5.76
CA LEU A 299 5.09 14.03 -5.19
C LEU A 299 6.60 13.90 -5.13
N ALA A 300 7.13 12.72 -4.79
CA ALA A 300 8.56 12.47 -4.81
C ALA A 300 9.16 12.53 -6.22
N CYS A 301 8.38 12.21 -7.24
CA CYS A 301 8.74 12.41 -8.65
C CYS A 301 8.53 13.87 -9.13
N GLU A 302 8.18 14.79 -8.24
CA GLU A 302 7.85 16.20 -8.54
C GLU A 302 6.66 16.36 -9.52
N THR A 303 5.78 15.35 -9.57
CA THR A 303 4.57 15.38 -10.38
C THR A 303 3.39 15.85 -9.53
N PRO A 304 2.70 16.95 -9.91
CA PRO A 304 1.57 17.50 -9.17
C PRO A 304 0.45 16.47 -8.97
N ILE A 305 -0.34 16.65 -7.92
CA ILE A 305 -1.47 15.77 -7.61
C ILE A 305 -2.80 16.54 -7.60
N ILE A 306 -3.87 15.85 -7.99
CA ILE A 306 -5.27 16.26 -7.76
C ILE A 306 -5.91 15.16 -6.94
N VAL A 307 -6.33 15.46 -5.71
CA VAL A 307 -6.81 14.45 -4.78
C VAL A 307 -8.08 14.89 -4.05
N THR A 308 -8.92 13.94 -3.64
CA THR A 308 -9.96 14.18 -2.64
C THR A 308 -9.32 14.28 -1.25
N LEU A 309 -9.79 15.23 -0.44
CA LEU A 309 -9.33 15.40 0.94
C LEU A 309 -9.97 14.34 1.84
N THR A 310 -9.41 13.13 1.82
CA THR A 310 -9.89 11.99 2.62
C THR A 310 -8.73 11.19 3.20
N GLY A 311 -8.91 10.62 4.40
CA GLY A 311 -7.91 9.78 5.07
C GLY A 311 -6.52 10.41 5.07
N GLY A 312 -5.50 9.62 4.77
CA GLY A 312 -4.10 10.05 4.71
C GLY A 312 -3.76 11.01 3.56
N LEU A 313 -4.62 11.18 2.55
CA LEU A 313 -4.43 12.19 1.50
C LEU A 313 -4.47 13.63 2.03
N GLN A 314 -5.04 13.85 3.20
CA GLN A 314 -5.07 15.15 3.85
C GLN A 314 -3.69 15.61 4.37
N GLU A 315 -2.72 14.72 4.40
CA GLU A 315 -1.39 14.95 4.93
C GLU A 315 -0.31 15.09 3.84
N GLN A 316 -0.73 15.08 2.55
CA GLN A 316 0.16 15.09 1.39
C GLN A 316 0.16 16.39 0.60
#